data_8e11c50941377c2676b1e13d6fb38f48
#
_entry.id   8e11c50941377c2676b1e13d6fb38f48
#
_cell.length_a   1.000
_cell.length_b   1.000
_cell.length_c   1.000
_cell.angle_alpha   90.00
_cell.angle_beta   90.00
_cell.angle_gamma   90.00
#
_symmetry.space_group_name_H-M   'P 1'
#
loop_
_entity.id
_entity.type
_entity.pdbx_description
1 polymer ?
#
loop_
_entity_poly.entity_id
_entity_poly.type
_entity_poly.pdbx_seq_one_letter_code
_entity_poly.pdbx_strand_id
1 'polypeptide(L)'
;MIITPKQQESLLTKVSLFWFDWIAKNRIPPVCDRDIDLIKTLYPSADNVTELTATESVMEDVENYQDWKAKRNAIDQTIGTLEAKIRLMMGGVSTLNAPDGTRLFSWRQAKPTAKTDWKAVAQCFESQKNYVTEIDKHTQVKEGSRRFLDKHNYEV
;
A
#
# COMPACT_ATOMS: atom_id res chain seq x y z
N MET A 1 -17.71 -4.13 25.51
CA MET A 1 -18.54 -4.75 24.45
C MET A 1 -19.07 -6.07 25.00
N ILE A 2 -20.40 -6.22 25.15
CA ILE A 2 -21.02 -7.44 25.71
C ILE A 2 -21.42 -8.32 24.51
N ILE A 3 -20.84 -9.52 24.43
CA ILE A 3 -21.15 -10.50 23.37
C ILE A 3 -22.46 -11.19 23.72
N THR A 4 -23.41 -11.23 22.79
CA THR A 4 -24.70 -11.92 22.98
C THR A 4 -24.52 -13.44 22.98
N PRO A 5 -25.41 -14.22 23.62
CA PRO A 5 -25.35 -15.69 23.63
C PRO A 5 -25.28 -16.30 22.22
N LYS A 6 -25.99 -15.77 21.25
CA LYS A 6 -26.00 -16.19 19.86
C LYS A 6 -24.63 -15.96 19.19
N GLN A 7 -23.97 -14.84 19.51
CA GLN A 7 -22.62 -14.55 19.02
C GLN A 7 -21.58 -15.48 19.65
N GLN A 8 -21.72 -15.83 20.94
CA GLN A 8 -20.87 -16.79 21.62
C GLN A 8 -20.98 -18.18 20.98
N GLU A 9 -22.20 -18.67 20.76
CA GLU A 9 -22.45 -19.96 20.11
C GLU A 9 -21.85 -20.00 18.69
N SER A 10 -22.06 -18.96 17.89
CA SER A 10 -21.47 -18.84 16.55
C SER A 10 -19.95 -18.86 16.60
N LEU A 11 -19.34 -18.17 17.57
CA LEU A 11 -17.89 -18.16 17.74
C LEU A 11 -17.35 -19.52 18.13
N LEU A 12 -17.97 -20.18 19.11
CA LEU A 12 -17.60 -21.52 19.55
C LEU A 12 -17.69 -22.54 18.41
N THR A 13 -18.73 -22.49 17.61
CA THR A 13 -18.90 -23.34 16.43
C THR A 13 -17.75 -23.13 15.44
N LYS A 14 -17.42 -21.88 15.09
CA LYS A 14 -16.31 -21.57 14.18
C LYS A 14 -14.96 -22.03 14.70
N VAL A 15 -14.68 -21.80 15.99
CA VAL A 15 -13.44 -22.23 16.63
C VAL A 15 -13.33 -23.76 16.65
N SER A 16 -14.43 -24.45 16.97
CA SER A 16 -14.46 -25.93 16.97
C SER A 16 -14.23 -26.51 15.57
N LEU A 17 -14.90 -25.96 14.54
CA LEU A 17 -14.68 -26.38 13.15
C LEU A 17 -13.23 -26.13 12.71
N PHE A 18 -12.68 -24.96 13.03
CA PHE A 18 -11.28 -24.68 12.72
C PHE A 18 -10.32 -25.67 13.40
N TRP A 19 -10.55 -25.95 14.69
CA TRP A 19 -9.74 -26.90 15.43
C TRP A 19 -9.78 -28.30 14.82
N PHE A 20 -10.99 -28.84 14.62
CA PHE A 20 -11.15 -30.22 14.16
C PHE A 20 -10.80 -30.42 12.67
N ASP A 21 -11.03 -29.42 11.84
CA ASP A 21 -10.79 -29.57 10.39
C ASP A 21 -9.34 -29.28 10.00
N TRP A 22 -8.66 -28.42 10.75
CA TRP A 22 -7.31 -27.96 10.39
C TRP A 22 -6.27 -28.41 11.41
N ILE A 23 -6.40 -27.99 12.67
CA ILE A 23 -5.37 -28.22 13.69
C ILE A 23 -5.26 -29.72 14.04
N ALA A 24 -6.36 -30.35 14.39
CA ALA A 24 -6.37 -31.77 14.79
C ALA A 24 -5.95 -32.71 13.65
N LYS A 25 -6.16 -32.30 12.39
CA LYS A 25 -5.75 -33.08 11.21
C LYS A 25 -4.38 -32.69 10.67
N ASN A 26 -3.68 -31.76 11.34
CA ASN A 26 -2.39 -31.20 10.90
C ASN A 26 -2.44 -30.69 9.44
N ARG A 27 -3.53 -30.04 9.06
CA ARG A 27 -3.71 -29.45 7.73
C ARG A 27 -3.45 -27.95 7.79
N ILE A 28 -2.90 -27.39 6.72
CA ILE A 28 -2.74 -25.96 6.57
C ILE A 28 -4.12 -25.36 6.22
N PRO A 29 -4.63 -24.36 6.98
CA PRO A 29 -5.89 -23.71 6.63
C PRO A 29 -5.74 -22.95 5.31
N PRO A 30 -6.87 -22.63 4.62
CA PRO A 30 -6.84 -21.82 3.42
C PRO A 30 -6.16 -20.47 3.67
N VAL A 31 -5.23 -20.11 2.81
CA VAL A 31 -4.46 -18.86 2.90
C VAL A 31 -5.30 -17.70 2.40
N CYS A 32 -5.19 -16.55 3.05
CA CYS A 32 -5.83 -15.31 2.62
C CYS A 32 -4.79 -14.19 2.43
N ASP A 33 -5.23 -13.05 1.91
CA ASP A 33 -4.38 -11.87 1.66
C ASP A 33 -3.70 -11.33 2.92
N ARG A 34 -4.30 -11.51 4.10
CA ARG A 34 -3.75 -11.08 5.40
C ARG A 34 -2.58 -11.93 5.88
N ASP A 35 -2.43 -13.13 5.33
CA ASP A 35 -1.38 -14.08 5.75
C ASP A 35 -0.03 -13.80 5.06
N ILE A 36 0.03 -12.89 4.09
CA ILE A 36 1.25 -12.55 3.34
C ILE A 36 2.41 -12.17 4.27
N ASP A 37 2.16 -11.33 5.28
CA ASP A 37 3.22 -10.88 6.19
C ASP A 37 3.65 -11.98 7.18
N LEU A 38 2.71 -12.85 7.58
CA LEU A 38 3.03 -14.05 8.35
C LEU A 38 3.91 -14.99 7.54
N ILE A 39 3.58 -15.24 6.27
CA ILE A 39 4.35 -16.10 5.37
C ILE A 39 5.78 -15.55 5.18
N LYS A 40 5.94 -14.24 4.98
CA LYS A 40 7.26 -13.59 4.92
C LYS A 40 8.07 -13.77 6.21
N THR A 41 7.39 -13.77 7.36
CA THR A 41 8.03 -13.98 8.67
C THR A 41 8.46 -15.43 8.86
N LEU A 42 7.66 -16.38 8.37
CA LEU A 42 7.99 -17.81 8.42
C LEU A 42 9.15 -18.18 7.47
N TYR A 43 9.25 -17.50 6.34
CA TYR A 43 10.25 -17.73 5.30
C TYR A 43 11.04 -16.45 4.99
N PRO A 44 11.88 -15.96 5.92
CA PRO A 44 12.58 -14.68 5.78
C PRO A 44 13.70 -14.72 4.75
N SER A 45 14.18 -15.89 4.39
CA SER A 45 15.25 -16.08 3.40
C SER A 45 15.00 -17.35 2.60
N ALA A 46 15.46 -17.36 1.34
CA ALA A 46 15.52 -18.57 0.51
C ALA A 46 16.96 -19.00 0.33
N ASP A 47 17.21 -20.30 0.25
CA ASP A 47 18.45 -20.78 -0.34
C ASP A 47 18.33 -20.57 -1.86
N ASN A 48 19.32 -19.95 -2.48
CA ASN A 48 19.30 -19.67 -3.91
C ASN A 48 19.68 -20.89 -4.78
N VAL A 49 19.67 -22.07 -4.22
CA VAL A 49 20.15 -23.32 -4.83
C VAL A 49 18.98 -24.29 -5.09
N THR A 50 17.95 -24.27 -4.25
CA THR A 50 16.82 -25.19 -4.34
C THR A 50 15.74 -24.65 -5.27
N GLU A 51 15.44 -25.37 -6.34
CA GLU A 51 14.34 -25.08 -7.27
C GLU A 51 13.17 -26.02 -6.99
N LEU A 52 11.96 -25.47 -6.97
CA LEU A 52 10.74 -26.23 -6.81
C LEU A 52 9.99 -26.28 -8.16
N THR A 53 9.67 -27.49 -8.61
CA THR A 53 8.81 -27.68 -9.76
C THR A 53 7.35 -27.54 -9.35
N ALA A 54 6.63 -26.62 -10.00
CA ALA A 54 5.22 -26.39 -9.73
C ALA A 54 4.38 -27.61 -10.08
N THR A 55 3.39 -27.92 -9.23
CA THR A 55 2.33 -28.88 -9.55
C THR A 55 1.29 -28.25 -10.46
N GLU A 56 0.44 -29.08 -11.06
CA GLU A 56 -0.65 -28.62 -11.95
C GLU A 56 -1.57 -27.60 -11.24
N SER A 57 -1.93 -27.84 -10.00
CA SER A 57 -2.72 -26.90 -9.18
C SER A 57 -2.01 -25.56 -8.97
N VAL A 58 -0.70 -25.56 -8.75
CA VAL A 58 0.08 -24.32 -8.60
C VAL A 58 0.20 -23.58 -9.93
N MET A 59 0.28 -24.30 -11.04
CA MET A 59 0.25 -23.69 -12.38
C MET A 59 -1.07 -22.98 -12.66
N GLU A 60 -2.21 -23.58 -12.31
CA GLU A 60 -3.52 -22.92 -12.41
C GLU A 60 -3.59 -21.64 -11.56
N ASP A 61 -3.08 -21.66 -10.33
CA ASP A 61 -3.00 -20.48 -9.47
C ASP A 61 -2.11 -19.39 -10.07
N VAL A 62 -0.99 -19.76 -10.69
CA VAL A 62 -0.08 -18.81 -11.38
C VAL A 62 -0.77 -18.17 -12.59
N GLU A 63 -1.46 -18.94 -13.39
CA GLU A 63 -2.21 -18.43 -14.55
C GLU A 63 -3.31 -17.46 -14.11
N ASN A 64 -4.10 -17.83 -13.10
CA ASN A 64 -5.10 -16.97 -12.50
C ASN A 64 -4.50 -15.66 -11.96
N TYR A 65 -3.37 -15.75 -11.25
CA TYR A 65 -2.64 -14.56 -10.75
C TYR A 65 -2.21 -13.64 -11.90
N GLN A 66 -1.65 -14.20 -12.97
CA GLN A 66 -1.21 -13.42 -14.14
C GLN A 66 -2.38 -12.72 -14.83
N ASP A 67 -3.51 -13.42 -14.98
CA ASP A 67 -4.73 -12.87 -15.58
C ASP A 67 -5.30 -11.72 -14.75
N TRP A 68 -5.42 -11.89 -13.43
CA TRP A 68 -5.87 -10.81 -12.54
C TRP A 68 -4.92 -9.63 -12.53
N LYS A 69 -3.61 -9.88 -12.61
CA LYS A 69 -2.61 -8.81 -12.71
C LYS A 69 -2.73 -8.02 -14.03
N ALA A 70 -2.99 -8.71 -15.13
CA ALA A 70 -3.24 -8.07 -16.43
C ALA A 70 -4.52 -7.22 -16.40
N LYS A 71 -5.60 -7.75 -15.82
CA LYS A 71 -6.87 -7.02 -15.62
C LYS A 71 -6.67 -5.78 -14.75
N ARG A 72 -5.95 -5.90 -13.65
CA ARG A 72 -5.60 -4.76 -12.79
C ARG A 72 -4.85 -3.68 -13.56
N ASN A 73 -3.82 -4.06 -14.33
CA ASN A 73 -3.05 -3.10 -15.13
C ASN A 73 -3.93 -2.36 -16.15
N ALA A 74 -4.88 -3.05 -16.81
CA ALA A 74 -5.81 -2.43 -17.74
C ALA A 74 -6.76 -1.44 -17.03
N ILE A 75 -7.22 -1.79 -15.83
CA ILE A 75 -8.04 -0.91 -14.99
C ILE A 75 -7.22 0.33 -14.58
N ASP A 76 -6.00 0.14 -14.10
CA ASP A 76 -5.10 1.23 -13.68
C ASP A 76 -4.80 2.19 -14.85
N GLN A 77 -4.61 1.68 -16.07
CA GLN A 77 -4.46 2.49 -17.28
C GLN A 77 -5.72 3.32 -17.58
N THR A 78 -6.89 2.70 -17.42
CA THR A 78 -8.19 3.38 -17.64
C THR A 78 -8.39 4.50 -16.63
N ILE A 79 -8.13 4.23 -15.35
CA ILE A 79 -8.17 5.24 -14.28
C ILE A 79 -7.19 6.37 -14.58
N GLY A 80 -5.95 6.06 -14.93
CA GLY A 80 -4.93 7.07 -15.27
C GLY A 80 -5.35 7.96 -16.44
N THR A 81 -6.01 7.39 -17.45
CA THR A 81 -6.55 8.15 -18.58
C THR A 81 -7.67 9.09 -18.15
N LEU A 82 -8.58 8.64 -17.29
CA LEU A 82 -9.67 9.48 -16.76
C LEU A 82 -9.12 10.60 -15.86
N GLU A 83 -8.18 10.28 -14.99
CA GLU A 83 -7.49 11.26 -14.16
C GLU A 83 -6.79 12.34 -15.01
N ALA A 84 -6.08 11.94 -16.06
CA ALA A 84 -5.42 12.87 -16.96
C ALA A 84 -6.41 13.82 -17.63
N LYS A 85 -7.55 13.32 -18.09
CA LYS A 85 -8.63 14.15 -18.66
C LYS A 85 -9.18 15.15 -17.63
N ILE A 86 -9.44 14.70 -16.39
CA ILE A 86 -9.95 15.56 -15.32
C ILE A 86 -8.92 16.65 -14.97
N ARG A 87 -7.64 16.29 -14.82
CA ARG A 87 -6.56 17.26 -14.55
C ARG A 87 -6.41 18.28 -15.67
N LEU A 88 -6.54 17.83 -16.93
CA LEU A 88 -6.50 18.73 -18.08
C LEU A 88 -7.64 19.76 -18.04
N MET A 89 -8.87 19.33 -17.71
CA MET A 89 -10.00 20.21 -17.53
C MET A 89 -9.83 21.18 -16.35
N MET A 90 -9.26 20.71 -15.24
CA MET A 90 -8.99 21.56 -14.06
C MET A 90 -7.94 22.63 -14.36
N GLY A 91 -6.95 22.35 -15.21
CA GLY A 91 -5.89 23.31 -15.55
C GLY A 91 -5.24 23.92 -14.28
N GLY A 92 -5.36 25.24 -14.11
CA GLY A 92 -4.85 25.97 -12.94
C GLY A 92 -5.74 25.94 -11.70
N VAL A 93 -6.96 25.41 -11.78
CA VAL A 93 -7.95 25.42 -10.68
C VAL A 93 -7.61 24.37 -9.63
N SER A 94 -7.80 24.69 -8.35
CA SER A 94 -7.47 23.78 -7.25
C SER A 94 -8.60 22.84 -6.84
N THR A 95 -9.84 23.10 -7.29
CA THR A 95 -11.03 22.33 -6.87
C THR A 95 -12.02 22.20 -8.02
N LEU A 96 -12.53 21.00 -8.24
CA LEU A 96 -13.61 20.72 -9.18
C LEU A 96 -14.86 20.35 -8.39
N ASN A 97 -15.96 21.05 -8.62
CA ASN A 97 -17.24 20.81 -7.98
C ASN A 97 -18.28 20.31 -8.98
N ALA A 98 -19.25 19.53 -8.50
CA ALA A 98 -20.45 19.19 -9.23
C ALA A 98 -21.41 20.41 -9.33
N PRO A 99 -22.44 20.36 -10.19
CA PRO A 99 -23.40 21.45 -10.34
C PRO A 99 -24.17 21.80 -9.05
N ASP A 100 -24.32 20.84 -8.13
CA ASP A 100 -24.94 21.01 -6.80
C ASP A 100 -23.99 21.63 -5.76
N GLY A 101 -22.75 21.99 -6.15
CA GLY A 101 -21.72 22.51 -5.28
C GLY A 101 -20.91 21.46 -4.53
N THR A 102 -21.25 20.19 -4.66
CA THR A 102 -20.48 19.09 -4.02
C THR A 102 -19.07 19.01 -4.62
N ARG A 103 -18.06 18.99 -3.76
CA ARG A 103 -16.68 18.85 -4.21
C ARG A 103 -16.43 17.44 -4.72
N LEU A 104 -15.98 17.32 -5.98
CA LEU A 104 -15.63 16.06 -6.62
C LEU A 104 -14.13 15.76 -6.49
N PHE A 105 -13.28 16.71 -6.87
CA PHE A 105 -11.83 16.55 -6.87
C PHE A 105 -11.12 17.78 -6.31
N SER A 106 -9.93 17.55 -5.78
CA SER A 106 -9.04 18.60 -5.32
C SER A 106 -7.63 18.34 -5.86
N TRP A 107 -7.03 19.36 -6.48
CA TRP A 107 -5.67 19.30 -7.01
C TRP A 107 -4.84 20.48 -6.51
N ARG A 108 -4.43 20.39 -5.25
CA ARG A 108 -3.71 21.44 -4.54
C ARG A 108 -2.22 21.16 -4.51
N GLN A 109 -1.43 22.22 -4.56
CA GLN A 109 0.01 22.12 -4.32
C GLN A 109 0.28 21.74 -2.87
N ALA A 110 1.10 20.70 -2.68
CA ALA A 110 1.56 20.34 -1.35
C ALA A 110 2.54 21.41 -0.83
N LYS A 111 2.64 21.53 0.50
CA LYS A 111 3.65 22.39 1.11
C LYS A 111 5.06 21.92 0.72
N PRO A 112 6.01 22.85 0.50
CA PRO A 112 7.42 22.47 0.34
C PRO A 112 7.89 21.64 1.52
N THR A 113 8.69 20.63 1.23
CA THR A 113 9.34 19.81 2.28
C THR A 113 10.84 19.96 2.18
N ALA A 114 11.49 20.24 3.31
CA ALA A 114 12.95 20.21 3.40
C ALA A 114 13.41 18.79 3.76
N LYS A 115 14.37 18.27 3.01
CA LYS A 115 15.02 16.98 3.29
C LYS A 115 16.49 17.24 3.48
N THR A 116 16.98 17.00 4.69
CA THR A 116 18.42 17.14 5.02
C THR A 116 19.10 15.79 4.81
N ASP A 117 20.20 15.79 4.09
CA ASP A 117 21.10 14.62 3.97
C ASP A 117 21.96 14.54 5.23
N TRP A 118 21.43 13.87 6.25
CA TRP A 118 22.11 13.69 7.53
C TRP A 118 23.41 12.91 7.43
N LYS A 119 23.56 12.06 6.40
CA LYS A 119 24.82 11.33 6.17
C LYS A 119 25.93 12.29 5.72
N ALA A 120 25.60 13.17 4.78
CA ALA A 120 26.55 14.20 4.33
C ALA A 120 26.87 15.20 5.46
N VAL A 121 25.87 15.60 6.24
CA VAL A 121 26.07 16.45 7.43
C VAL A 121 27.00 15.77 8.43
N ALA A 122 26.78 14.48 8.75
CA ALA A 122 27.63 13.75 9.71
C ALA A 122 29.09 13.66 9.26
N GLN A 123 29.37 13.52 7.98
CA GLN A 123 30.72 13.52 7.42
C GLN A 123 31.44 14.87 7.62
N CYS A 124 30.69 15.98 7.68
CA CYS A 124 31.25 17.30 7.95
C CYS A 124 31.63 17.51 9.42
N PHE A 125 31.07 16.73 10.35
CA PHE A 125 31.42 16.80 11.78
C PHE A 125 32.84 16.37 12.09
N GLU A 126 33.43 15.49 11.29
CA GLU A 126 34.83 15.04 11.44
C GLU A 126 35.84 16.17 11.18
N SER A 127 35.44 17.27 10.53
CA SER A 127 36.30 18.38 10.12
C SER A 127 36.15 19.67 10.91
N GLN A 128 35.46 19.70 12.07
CA GLN A 128 35.27 20.84 12.98
C GLN A 128 34.82 22.15 12.32
N LYS A 129 33.99 22.14 11.31
CA LYS A 129 33.50 23.33 10.62
C LYS A 129 32.09 23.74 11.10
N ASN A 130 31.74 25.00 10.78
CA ASN A 130 30.50 25.68 11.20
C ASN A 130 29.24 24.91 10.76
N TYR A 131 28.64 24.15 11.67
CA TYR A 131 27.60 23.15 11.42
C TYR A 131 26.33 23.71 10.75
N VAL A 132 25.94 24.95 11.08
CA VAL A 132 24.72 25.56 10.53
C VAL A 132 24.85 25.76 9.02
N THR A 133 26.00 26.29 8.57
CA THR A 133 26.28 26.51 7.15
C THR A 133 26.37 25.21 6.37
N GLU A 134 26.86 24.12 6.99
CA GLU A 134 26.93 22.83 6.34
C GLU A 134 25.56 22.13 6.25
N ILE A 135 24.72 22.27 7.25
CA ILE A 135 23.33 21.76 7.21
C ILE A 135 22.57 22.40 6.04
N ASP A 136 22.68 23.72 5.87
CA ASP A 136 22.01 24.43 4.76
C ASP A 136 22.50 23.98 3.39
N LYS A 137 23.79 23.73 3.20
CA LYS A 137 24.37 23.21 1.94
C LYS A 137 23.83 21.82 1.58
N HIS A 138 23.55 20.97 2.56
CA HIS A 138 23.05 19.61 2.37
C HIS A 138 21.55 19.47 2.52
N THR A 139 20.84 20.58 2.74
CA THR A 139 19.38 20.61 2.80
C THR A 139 18.81 20.98 1.44
N GLN A 140 18.07 20.06 0.84
CA GLN A 140 17.32 20.33 -0.39
C GLN A 140 15.87 20.64 -0.04
N VAL A 141 15.43 21.84 -0.39
CA VAL A 141 14.00 22.20 -0.33
C VAL A 141 13.35 21.75 -1.62
N LYS A 142 12.47 20.77 -1.52
CA LYS A 142 11.68 20.31 -2.65
C LYS A 142 10.33 21.00 -2.62
N GLU A 143 10.00 21.69 -3.70
CA GLU A 143 8.64 22.22 -3.86
C GLU A 143 7.61 21.11 -3.88
N GLY A 144 6.48 21.37 -3.24
CA GLY A 144 5.40 20.40 -3.18
C GLY A 144 4.72 20.25 -4.54
N SER A 145 4.59 19.01 -5.00
CA SER A 145 3.79 18.71 -6.19
C SER A 145 2.29 18.87 -5.90
N ARG A 146 1.49 19.13 -6.95
CA ARG A 146 0.03 19.12 -6.83
C ARG A 146 -0.47 17.70 -6.55
N ARG A 147 -1.34 17.54 -5.54
CA ARG A 147 -2.00 16.28 -5.21
C ARG A 147 -3.41 16.24 -5.78
N PHE A 148 -3.71 15.20 -6.53
CA PHE A 148 -5.04 14.89 -7.05
C PHE A 148 -5.72 13.91 -6.11
N LEU A 149 -6.85 14.32 -5.53
CA LEU A 149 -7.61 13.54 -4.56
C LEU A 149 -9.08 13.53 -4.96
N ASP A 150 -9.70 12.38 -4.95
CA ASP A 150 -11.14 12.25 -5.08
C ASP A 150 -11.85 12.33 -3.71
N LYS A 151 -13.19 12.40 -3.73
CA LYS A 151 -14.00 12.53 -2.52
C LYS A 151 -13.86 11.34 -1.56
N HIS A 152 -13.63 10.13 -2.07
CA HIS A 152 -13.58 8.91 -1.26
C HIS A 152 -12.31 8.77 -0.42
N ASN A 153 -11.26 9.55 -0.70
CA ASN A 153 -10.01 9.53 0.06
C ASN A 153 -10.05 10.38 1.35
N TYR A 154 -11.20 10.96 1.71
CA TYR A 154 -11.34 11.80 2.92
C TYR A 154 -12.10 11.13 4.07
N GLU A 155 -12.59 9.88 3.91
CA GLU A 155 -13.37 9.16 4.93
C GLU A 155 -12.54 8.06 5.64
N VAL A 156 -11.24 8.25 5.79
CA VAL A 156 -10.37 7.36 6.58
C VAL A 156 -9.82 8.08 7.79
#